data_aeafd38db371c3c0e1b8b129d5cd2e06
#
_entry.id   aeafd38db371c3c0e1b8b129d5cd2e06
#
_cell.length_a   1.000
_cell.length_b   1.000
_cell.length_c   1.000
_cell.angle_alpha   90.00
_cell.angle_beta   90.00
_cell.angle_gamma   90.00
#
_symmetry.space_group_name_H-M   'P 1'
#
loop_
_entity.id
_entity.type
_entity.pdbx_description
1 polymer ?
#
loop_
_entity_poly.entity_id
_entity_poly.type
_entity_poly.pdbx_seq_one_letter_code
_entity_poly.pdbx_strand_id
1 'polypeptide(L)'
;MRVLVTGGAGFIGSNFIHYWIQNHPGDQVINFDALTYAGHLESLKDLEGNPSYEFIKGDVTDAEAVKSAMDGVDIIVHFAAESHVDRSIIDPTLFIRTNTLGTAVLLKAALDKKVKRFHHVSTDEVYGELGPNDPPFNPQTPYSPRTPYAASKAGADYLVRAYFETYGLPVTITNCANNFGPYHDPEKLIPRFITNLLKGEKVPLMGKGENIREWLYVEDHAAAVDLVIQKGQIGETYLVSGEEKTNLEVTKKILKILKLDESMIEFIENRLGHDFRYANDGSKTKALGWSAKHSFEEWLEKTVDWYKKNEWWWKPLKAGRPNIDRSAQKSYRE
;
A
#
# COMPACT_ATOMS: atom_id res chain seq x y z
N MET A 1 4.66 -21.03 11.91
CA MET A 1 5.25 -20.88 10.55
C MET A 1 6.30 -19.78 10.58
N ARG A 2 7.18 -19.73 9.56
CA ARG A 2 8.12 -18.62 9.38
C ARG A 2 7.71 -17.79 8.17
N VAL A 3 7.34 -16.52 8.39
CA VAL A 3 6.73 -15.63 7.39
C VAL A 3 7.70 -14.52 7.07
N LEU A 4 8.12 -14.41 5.81
CA LEU A 4 8.91 -13.29 5.31
C LEU A 4 7.98 -12.18 4.82
N VAL A 5 8.01 -11.03 5.45
CA VAL A 5 7.28 -9.83 5.07
C VAL A 5 8.25 -8.84 4.47
N THR A 6 8.21 -8.62 3.17
CA THR A 6 9.03 -7.60 2.52
C THR A 6 8.32 -6.25 2.53
N GLY A 7 9.07 -5.17 2.75
CA GLY A 7 8.45 -3.86 2.94
C GLY A 7 7.71 -3.72 4.28
N GLY A 8 8.12 -4.52 5.27
CA GLY A 8 7.45 -4.58 6.57
C GLY A 8 7.65 -3.33 7.44
N ALA A 9 8.63 -2.48 7.15
CA ALA A 9 8.79 -1.19 7.81
C ALA A 9 7.94 -0.07 7.15
N GLY A 10 7.27 -0.35 6.04
CA GLY A 10 6.31 0.54 5.38
C GLY A 10 4.95 0.56 6.08
N PHE A 11 4.05 1.43 5.62
CA PHE A 11 2.72 1.64 6.20
C PHE A 11 1.89 0.35 6.30
N ILE A 12 1.61 -0.29 5.17
CA ILE A 12 0.74 -1.48 5.16
C ILE A 12 1.47 -2.67 5.77
N GLY A 13 2.77 -2.83 5.47
CA GLY A 13 3.59 -3.92 5.99
C GLY A 13 3.71 -3.92 7.51
N SER A 14 3.90 -2.76 8.15
CA SER A 14 4.00 -2.67 9.62
C SER A 14 2.67 -3.01 10.31
N ASN A 15 1.54 -2.52 9.77
CA ASN A 15 0.23 -2.88 10.28
C ASN A 15 -0.09 -4.38 10.08
N PHE A 16 0.34 -4.96 8.95
CA PHE A 16 0.22 -6.40 8.71
C PHE A 16 1.06 -7.22 9.69
N ILE A 17 2.29 -6.81 9.99
CA ILE A 17 3.14 -7.49 10.99
C ILE A 17 2.48 -7.49 12.37
N HIS A 18 1.96 -6.35 12.83
CA HIS A 18 1.21 -6.27 14.09
C HIS A 18 0.00 -7.22 14.08
N TYR A 19 -0.81 -7.16 13.01
CA TYR A 19 -1.96 -8.02 12.83
C TYR A 19 -1.57 -9.51 12.85
N TRP A 20 -0.53 -9.90 12.11
CA TRP A 20 -0.10 -11.30 12.01
C TRP A 20 0.36 -11.85 13.37
N ILE A 21 1.26 -11.14 14.05
CA ILE A 21 1.78 -11.56 15.37
C ILE A 21 0.65 -11.72 16.39
N GLN A 22 -0.33 -10.81 16.36
CA GLN A 22 -1.48 -10.88 17.26
C GLN A 22 -2.40 -12.07 16.98
N ASN A 23 -2.62 -12.41 15.72
CA ASN A 23 -3.60 -13.43 15.32
C ASN A 23 -2.99 -14.82 15.09
N HIS A 24 -1.65 -14.93 14.96
CA HIS A 24 -0.93 -16.19 14.75
C HIS A 24 0.15 -16.40 15.83
N PRO A 25 -0.25 -16.59 17.11
CA PRO A 25 0.72 -16.81 18.18
C PRO A 25 1.54 -18.11 17.91
N GLY A 26 2.87 -17.97 17.97
CA GLY A 26 3.80 -19.08 17.69
C GLY A 26 4.40 -19.06 16.28
N ASP A 27 3.92 -18.19 15.38
CA ASP A 27 4.61 -17.91 14.13
C ASP A 27 5.79 -16.95 14.36
N GLN A 28 6.77 -17.01 13.44
CA GLN A 28 7.89 -16.07 13.37
C GLN A 28 7.73 -15.19 12.14
N VAL A 29 7.88 -13.88 12.31
CA VAL A 29 7.84 -12.89 11.25
C VAL A 29 9.23 -12.31 11.03
N ILE A 30 9.73 -12.43 9.80
CA ILE A 30 10.94 -11.75 9.34
C ILE A 30 10.49 -10.52 8.56
N ASN A 31 10.82 -9.34 9.06
CA ASN A 31 10.65 -8.08 8.35
C ASN A 31 11.89 -7.82 7.50
N PHE A 32 11.77 -7.91 6.17
CA PHE A 32 12.83 -7.62 5.22
C PHE A 32 12.56 -6.27 4.54
N ASP A 33 13.34 -5.24 4.86
CA ASP A 33 13.09 -3.88 4.37
C ASP A 33 14.40 -3.16 4.08
N ALA A 34 14.43 -2.39 3.00
CA ALA A 34 15.59 -1.58 2.61
C ALA A 34 15.72 -0.29 3.42
N LEU A 35 14.68 0.09 4.17
CA LEU A 35 14.58 1.36 4.90
C LEU A 35 14.81 2.56 3.97
N THR A 36 14.08 2.59 2.84
CA THR A 36 14.02 3.75 1.97
C THR A 36 13.20 4.87 2.63
N TYR A 37 12.81 5.89 1.88
CA TYR A 37 12.10 7.05 2.45
C TYR A 37 10.77 6.74 3.16
N ALA A 38 10.14 5.60 2.86
CA ALA A 38 8.85 5.18 3.43
C ALA A 38 8.95 4.03 4.44
N GLY A 39 10.14 3.50 4.68
CA GLY A 39 10.40 2.42 5.64
C GLY A 39 10.86 2.98 6.99
N HIS A 40 10.06 2.79 8.05
CA HIS A 40 10.30 3.36 9.38
C HIS A 40 10.19 2.29 10.46
N LEU A 41 11.34 1.89 11.06
CA LEU A 41 11.36 0.90 12.15
C LEU A 41 10.63 1.38 13.39
N GLU A 42 10.53 2.69 13.57
CA GLU A 42 9.75 3.30 14.65
C GLU A 42 8.28 2.85 14.68
N SER A 43 7.75 2.43 13.52
CA SER A 43 6.40 1.87 13.41
C SER A 43 6.25 0.49 14.05
N LEU A 44 7.36 -0.20 14.33
CA LEU A 44 7.45 -1.55 14.90
C LEU A 44 8.27 -1.57 16.21
N LYS A 45 8.48 -0.40 16.81
CA LYS A 45 9.31 -0.26 18.01
C LYS A 45 8.81 -1.09 19.20
N ASP A 46 7.51 -1.26 19.31
CA ASP A 46 6.86 -2.08 20.33
C ASP A 46 7.14 -3.58 20.17
N LEU A 47 7.65 -4.01 19.01
CA LEU A 47 8.06 -5.39 18.74
C LEU A 47 9.55 -5.63 18.98
N GLU A 48 10.31 -4.63 19.38
CA GLU A 48 11.72 -4.82 19.75
C GLU A 48 11.85 -5.83 20.90
N GLY A 49 12.68 -6.87 20.69
CA GLY A 49 12.88 -7.94 21.66
C GLY A 49 11.76 -8.99 21.70
N ASN A 50 10.73 -8.88 20.87
CA ASN A 50 9.72 -9.92 20.71
C ASN A 50 10.34 -11.13 19.98
N PRO A 51 10.35 -12.37 20.57
CA PRO A 51 10.93 -13.55 19.93
C PRO A 51 10.23 -13.98 18.64
N SER A 52 9.01 -13.51 18.39
CA SER A 52 8.28 -13.75 17.15
C SER A 52 8.60 -12.75 16.03
N TYR A 53 9.47 -11.76 16.27
CA TYR A 53 9.81 -10.72 15.31
C TYR A 53 11.33 -10.63 15.09
N GLU A 54 11.74 -10.62 13.84
CA GLU A 54 13.12 -10.40 13.40
C GLU A 54 13.15 -9.34 12.30
N PHE A 55 14.11 -8.40 12.38
CA PHE A 55 14.35 -7.43 11.31
C PHE A 55 15.64 -7.75 10.56
N ILE A 56 15.56 -7.78 9.24
CA ILE A 56 16.70 -7.92 8.32
C ILE A 56 16.67 -6.74 7.34
N LYS A 57 17.70 -5.90 7.37
CA LYS A 57 17.86 -4.84 6.38
C LYS A 57 18.33 -5.42 5.05
N GLY A 58 17.57 -5.18 3.98
CA GLY A 58 17.93 -5.64 2.64
C GLY A 58 17.02 -5.09 1.55
N ASP A 59 17.55 -5.00 0.34
CA ASP A 59 16.82 -4.58 -0.86
C ASP A 59 16.31 -5.82 -1.61
N VAL A 60 15.04 -5.81 -2.03
CA VAL A 60 14.43 -6.89 -2.80
C VAL A 60 15.08 -7.11 -4.16
N THR A 61 15.88 -6.17 -4.65
CA THR A 61 16.66 -6.31 -5.89
C THR A 61 18.03 -6.97 -5.70
N ASP A 62 18.44 -7.18 -4.45
CA ASP A 62 19.68 -7.90 -4.10
C ASP A 62 19.39 -9.39 -3.92
N ALA A 63 19.77 -10.18 -4.91
CA ALA A 63 19.50 -11.63 -4.92
C ALA A 63 20.18 -12.39 -3.77
N GLU A 64 21.38 -12.00 -3.34
CA GLU A 64 22.07 -12.67 -2.24
C GLU A 64 21.45 -12.31 -0.89
N ALA A 65 21.10 -11.05 -0.67
CA ALA A 65 20.38 -10.63 0.54
C ALA A 65 19.02 -11.34 0.66
N VAL A 66 18.25 -11.36 -0.45
CA VAL A 66 16.95 -12.06 -0.52
C VAL A 66 17.12 -13.55 -0.22
N LYS A 67 18.08 -14.23 -0.85
CA LYS A 67 18.36 -15.66 -0.65
C LYS A 67 18.71 -15.99 0.80
N SER A 68 19.51 -15.13 1.45
CA SER A 68 19.87 -15.29 2.86
C SER A 68 18.69 -15.12 3.80
N ALA A 69 17.78 -14.16 3.52
CA ALA A 69 16.61 -13.92 4.34
C ALA A 69 15.54 -15.04 4.22
N MET A 70 15.63 -15.88 3.20
CA MET A 70 14.64 -16.95 2.93
C MET A 70 14.90 -18.29 3.62
N ASP A 71 15.93 -18.42 4.47
CA ASP A 71 16.21 -19.69 5.12
C ASP A 71 15.10 -20.08 6.10
N GLY A 72 14.48 -21.26 5.84
CA GLY A 72 13.39 -21.80 6.63
C GLY A 72 12.05 -21.07 6.48
N VAL A 73 11.91 -20.16 5.51
CA VAL A 73 10.67 -19.41 5.25
C VAL A 73 9.62 -20.34 4.63
N ASP A 74 8.43 -20.32 5.25
CA ASP A 74 7.25 -21.05 4.74
C ASP A 74 6.43 -20.18 3.78
N ILE A 75 6.23 -18.90 4.11
CA ILE A 75 5.34 -17.98 3.40
C ILE A 75 6.06 -16.65 3.15
N ILE A 76 5.87 -16.10 1.96
CA ILE A 76 6.30 -14.75 1.62
C ILE A 76 5.06 -13.86 1.44
N VAL A 77 5.06 -12.70 2.09
CA VAL A 77 4.06 -11.63 1.88
C VAL A 77 4.79 -10.41 1.37
N HIS A 78 4.59 -10.11 0.10
CA HIS A 78 5.37 -9.10 -0.61
C HIS A 78 4.67 -7.75 -0.66
N PHE A 79 5.04 -6.84 0.26
CA PHE A 79 4.58 -5.45 0.28
C PHE A 79 5.62 -4.47 -0.27
N ALA A 80 6.91 -4.86 -0.34
CA ALA A 80 7.98 -3.96 -0.77
C ALA A 80 7.69 -3.37 -2.15
N ALA A 81 7.57 -2.05 -2.22
CA ALA A 81 7.31 -1.31 -3.45
C ALA A 81 7.63 0.17 -3.29
N GLU A 82 8.11 0.79 -4.36
CA GLU A 82 7.97 2.23 -4.54
C GLU A 82 6.50 2.53 -4.86
N SER A 83 5.86 3.46 -4.12
CA SER A 83 4.39 3.64 -4.16
C SER A 83 3.90 5.07 -4.35
N HIS A 84 4.79 6.05 -4.51
CA HIS A 84 4.39 7.45 -4.64
C HIS A 84 4.29 7.85 -6.11
N VAL A 85 3.05 8.02 -6.63
CA VAL A 85 2.78 8.29 -8.05
C VAL A 85 3.55 9.50 -8.57
N ASP A 86 3.58 10.64 -7.84
CA ASP A 86 4.32 11.83 -8.29
C ASP A 86 5.82 11.54 -8.47
N ARG A 87 6.41 10.70 -7.60
CA ARG A 87 7.81 10.26 -7.73
C ARG A 87 8.02 9.36 -8.95
N SER A 88 7.04 8.52 -9.31
CA SER A 88 7.11 7.65 -10.49
C SER A 88 7.13 8.43 -11.80
N ILE A 89 6.51 9.61 -11.83
CA ILE A 89 6.53 10.50 -13.00
C ILE A 89 7.92 11.14 -13.16
N ILE A 90 8.61 11.41 -12.05
CA ILE A 90 9.95 12.02 -12.04
C ILE A 90 11.03 10.98 -12.37
N ASP A 91 10.98 9.82 -11.70
CA ASP A 91 11.93 8.71 -11.90
C ASP A 91 11.20 7.38 -12.09
N PRO A 92 10.72 7.06 -13.28
CA PRO A 92 10.04 5.80 -13.56
C PRO A 92 10.96 4.57 -13.43
N THR A 93 12.26 4.75 -13.62
CA THR A 93 13.24 3.65 -13.61
C THR A 93 13.36 3.02 -12.22
N LEU A 94 13.34 3.84 -11.17
CA LEU A 94 13.35 3.37 -9.79
C LEU A 94 12.15 2.43 -9.53
N PHE A 95 10.97 2.78 -10.04
CA PHE A 95 9.75 1.98 -9.86
C PHE A 95 9.82 0.64 -10.59
N ILE A 96 10.33 0.61 -11.82
CA ILE A 96 10.54 -0.64 -12.56
C ILE A 96 11.56 -1.52 -11.83
N ARG A 97 12.66 -0.93 -11.36
CA ARG A 97 13.69 -1.66 -10.63
C ARG A 97 13.12 -2.28 -9.34
N THR A 98 12.49 -1.50 -8.48
CA THR A 98 11.99 -2.00 -7.20
C THR A 98 10.79 -2.91 -7.40
N ASN A 99 9.75 -2.46 -8.12
CA ASN A 99 8.47 -3.16 -8.16
C ASN A 99 8.51 -4.37 -9.09
N THR A 100 9.13 -4.25 -10.28
CA THR A 100 9.11 -5.33 -11.27
C THR A 100 10.33 -6.24 -11.11
N LEU A 101 11.56 -5.70 -11.13
CA LEU A 101 12.77 -6.51 -10.98
C LEU A 101 12.87 -7.11 -9.58
N GLY A 102 12.58 -6.34 -8.50
CA GLY A 102 12.58 -6.85 -7.13
C GLY A 102 11.60 -8.02 -6.96
N THR A 103 10.39 -7.92 -7.55
CA THR A 103 9.43 -9.05 -7.56
C THR A 103 10.02 -10.27 -8.28
N ALA A 104 10.69 -10.07 -9.43
CA ALA A 104 11.31 -11.19 -10.17
C ALA A 104 12.40 -11.90 -9.34
N VAL A 105 13.23 -11.14 -8.62
CA VAL A 105 14.26 -11.69 -7.71
C VAL A 105 13.62 -12.51 -6.59
N LEU A 106 12.59 -11.98 -5.95
CA LEU A 106 11.86 -12.69 -4.88
C LEU A 106 11.18 -13.96 -5.40
N LEU A 107 10.54 -13.92 -6.56
CA LEU A 107 9.89 -15.09 -7.18
C LEU A 107 10.88 -16.19 -7.49
N LYS A 108 12.06 -15.83 -8.03
CA LYS A 108 13.13 -16.81 -8.30
C LYS A 108 13.61 -17.48 -7.01
N ALA A 109 13.86 -16.70 -5.97
CA ALA A 109 14.29 -17.22 -4.69
C ALA A 109 13.18 -18.07 -4.01
N ALA A 110 11.91 -17.66 -4.11
CA ALA A 110 10.76 -18.41 -3.61
C ALA A 110 10.64 -19.78 -4.29
N LEU A 111 10.86 -19.84 -5.61
CA LEU A 111 10.87 -21.08 -6.38
C LEU A 111 12.00 -22.00 -5.94
N ASP A 112 13.23 -21.48 -5.81
CA ASP A 112 14.41 -22.24 -5.40
C ASP A 112 14.27 -22.81 -3.98
N LYS A 113 13.66 -22.06 -3.07
CA LYS A 113 13.42 -22.45 -1.67
C LYS A 113 12.12 -23.26 -1.49
N LYS A 114 11.31 -23.42 -2.53
CA LYS A 114 10.05 -24.18 -2.53
C LYS A 114 9.10 -23.71 -1.42
N VAL A 115 8.89 -22.39 -1.30
CA VAL A 115 7.98 -21.83 -0.29
C VAL A 115 6.55 -22.35 -0.46
N LYS A 116 5.83 -22.48 0.63
CA LYS A 116 4.44 -23.00 0.64
C LYS A 116 3.43 -22.01 0.04
N ARG A 117 3.74 -20.70 0.11
CA ARG A 117 2.91 -19.63 -0.43
C ARG A 117 3.75 -18.39 -0.74
N PHE A 118 3.50 -17.78 -1.90
CA PHE A 118 3.93 -16.43 -2.25
C PHE A 118 2.69 -15.55 -2.42
N HIS A 119 2.47 -14.63 -1.49
CA HIS A 119 1.38 -13.67 -1.60
C HIS A 119 1.91 -12.32 -2.05
N HIS A 120 1.38 -11.81 -3.17
CA HIS A 120 1.75 -10.51 -3.74
C HIS A 120 0.67 -9.48 -3.45
N VAL A 121 1.05 -8.38 -2.82
CA VAL A 121 0.15 -7.25 -2.57
C VAL A 121 0.33 -6.21 -3.67
N SER A 122 -0.72 -5.99 -4.44
CA SER A 122 -0.79 -5.06 -5.57
C SER A 122 -1.82 -3.96 -5.31
N THR A 123 -2.23 -3.25 -6.34
CA THR A 123 -3.10 -2.09 -6.29
C THR A 123 -4.17 -2.17 -7.37
N ASP A 124 -5.32 -1.57 -7.14
CA ASP A 124 -6.38 -1.40 -8.14
C ASP A 124 -5.98 -0.43 -9.27
N GLU A 125 -4.97 0.41 -9.07
CA GLU A 125 -4.46 1.31 -10.10
C GLU A 125 -3.96 0.59 -11.37
N VAL A 126 -3.68 -0.71 -11.30
CA VAL A 126 -3.28 -1.53 -12.46
C VAL A 126 -4.41 -1.66 -13.50
N TYR A 127 -5.66 -1.52 -13.07
CA TYR A 127 -6.83 -1.59 -13.97
C TYR A 127 -7.08 -0.28 -14.72
N GLY A 128 -6.50 0.84 -14.27
CA GLY A 128 -6.66 2.16 -14.89
C GLY A 128 -7.77 2.98 -14.26
N GLU A 129 -8.53 3.71 -15.08
CA GLU A 129 -9.54 4.67 -14.64
C GLU A 129 -10.95 4.19 -14.95
N LEU A 130 -11.86 4.42 -14.01
CA LEU A 130 -13.30 4.29 -14.23
C LEU A 130 -13.95 5.64 -14.46
N GLY A 131 -14.94 5.69 -15.33
CA GLY A 131 -15.91 6.78 -15.40
C GLY A 131 -16.84 6.79 -14.18
N PRO A 132 -17.65 7.85 -14.03
CA PRO A 132 -18.49 8.03 -12.84
C PRO A 132 -19.53 6.91 -12.63
N ASN A 133 -19.97 6.25 -13.70
CA ASN A 133 -21.02 5.22 -13.68
C ASN A 133 -20.52 3.84 -14.16
N ASP A 134 -19.21 3.68 -14.39
CA ASP A 134 -18.68 2.39 -14.82
C ASP A 134 -18.81 1.34 -13.70
N PRO A 135 -19.00 0.06 -14.05
CA PRO A 135 -18.99 -1.00 -13.04
C PRO A 135 -17.62 -1.09 -12.37
N PRO A 136 -17.55 -1.52 -11.11
CA PRO A 136 -16.28 -1.74 -10.40
C PRO A 136 -15.37 -2.72 -11.14
N PHE A 137 -14.07 -2.58 -10.96
CA PHE A 137 -13.07 -3.54 -11.43
C PHE A 137 -13.33 -4.92 -10.82
N ASN A 138 -13.09 -5.94 -11.61
CA ASN A 138 -13.10 -7.34 -11.17
C ASN A 138 -11.84 -8.06 -11.65
N PRO A 139 -11.54 -9.29 -11.20
CA PRO A 139 -10.29 -9.99 -11.56
C PRO A 139 -10.11 -10.25 -13.06
N GLN A 140 -11.18 -10.16 -13.88
CA GLN A 140 -11.15 -10.33 -15.33
C GLN A 140 -11.02 -9.00 -16.08
N THR A 141 -11.13 -7.86 -15.39
CA THR A 141 -10.92 -6.54 -16.01
C THR A 141 -9.50 -6.46 -16.57
N PRO A 142 -9.33 -6.11 -17.85
CA PRO A 142 -7.99 -5.95 -18.44
C PRO A 142 -7.19 -4.86 -17.74
N TYR A 143 -5.89 -5.08 -17.53
CA TYR A 143 -4.99 -4.06 -17.01
C TYR A 143 -4.80 -2.92 -18.01
N SER A 144 -4.96 -1.69 -17.56
CA SER A 144 -4.79 -0.47 -18.36
C SER A 144 -4.11 0.65 -17.53
N PRO A 145 -2.91 0.40 -16.97
CA PRO A 145 -2.24 1.32 -16.06
C PRO A 145 -1.92 2.65 -16.74
N ARG A 146 -2.14 3.78 -16.06
CA ARG A 146 -1.99 5.14 -16.61
C ARG A 146 -0.82 5.91 -16.03
N THR A 147 -0.10 5.34 -15.06
CA THR A 147 1.09 5.95 -14.44
C THR A 147 2.25 4.97 -14.44
N PRO A 148 3.52 5.45 -14.39
CA PRO A 148 4.67 4.55 -14.29
C PRO A 148 4.63 3.64 -13.06
N TYR A 149 4.10 4.14 -11.93
CA TYR A 149 3.84 3.31 -10.74
C TYR A 149 2.88 2.16 -11.07
N ALA A 150 1.70 2.47 -11.57
CA ALA A 150 0.69 1.45 -11.89
C ALA A 150 1.22 0.45 -12.94
N ALA A 151 1.96 0.92 -13.96
CA ALA A 151 2.59 0.06 -14.96
C ALA A 151 3.64 -0.88 -14.36
N SER A 152 4.45 -0.40 -13.41
CA SER A 152 5.44 -1.23 -12.72
C SER A 152 4.80 -2.31 -11.85
N LYS A 153 3.67 -2.00 -11.20
CA LYS A 153 2.88 -2.98 -10.41
C LYS A 153 2.18 -3.99 -11.31
N ALA A 154 1.60 -3.54 -12.45
CA ALA A 154 1.03 -4.45 -13.44
C ALA A 154 2.09 -5.43 -13.99
N GLY A 155 3.31 -4.96 -14.26
CA GLY A 155 4.44 -5.81 -14.66
C GLY A 155 4.79 -6.86 -13.60
N ALA A 156 4.76 -6.47 -12.32
CA ALA A 156 4.96 -7.39 -11.20
C ALA A 156 3.85 -8.46 -11.13
N ASP A 157 2.59 -8.05 -11.23
CA ASP A 157 1.44 -8.97 -11.23
C ASP A 157 1.53 -10.01 -12.34
N TYR A 158 1.92 -9.58 -13.56
CA TYR A 158 2.13 -10.52 -14.68
C TYR A 158 3.28 -11.49 -14.43
N LEU A 159 4.37 -11.07 -13.80
CA LEU A 159 5.46 -11.97 -13.40
C LEU A 159 4.99 -13.01 -12.37
N VAL A 160 4.22 -12.59 -11.36
CA VAL A 160 3.65 -13.50 -10.35
C VAL A 160 2.77 -14.56 -11.03
N ARG A 161 1.88 -14.16 -11.94
CA ARG A 161 1.04 -15.09 -12.71
C ARG A 161 1.87 -16.02 -13.59
N ALA A 162 2.89 -15.47 -14.28
CA ALA A 162 3.78 -16.28 -15.13
C ALA A 162 4.54 -17.35 -14.35
N TYR A 163 4.96 -17.04 -13.12
CA TYR A 163 5.63 -18.03 -12.26
C TYR A 163 4.69 -19.14 -11.79
N PHE A 164 3.41 -18.84 -11.59
CA PHE A 164 2.41 -19.89 -11.35
C PHE A 164 2.22 -20.77 -12.58
N GLU A 165 1.95 -20.18 -13.74
CA GLU A 165 1.67 -20.93 -14.98
C GLU A 165 2.87 -21.74 -15.47
N THR A 166 4.08 -21.18 -15.36
CA THR A 166 5.27 -21.80 -15.93
C THR A 166 5.91 -22.81 -14.96
N TYR A 167 5.94 -22.48 -13.67
CA TYR A 167 6.71 -23.24 -12.69
C TYR A 167 5.86 -23.87 -11.57
N GLY A 168 4.55 -23.58 -11.53
CA GLY A 168 3.66 -24.06 -10.48
C GLY A 168 3.92 -23.43 -9.11
N LEU A 169 4.58 -22.26 -9.05
CA LEU A 169 4.80 -21.58 -7.76
C LEU A 169 3.44 -21.26 -7.11
N PRO A 170 3.19 -21.64 -5.84
CA PRO A 170 1.90 -21.42 -5.20
C PRO A 170 1.69 -19.96 -4.83
N VAL A 171 1.18 -19.17 -5.76
CA VAL A 171 0.97 -17.72 -5.62
C VAL A 171 -0.48 -17.35 -5.33
N THR A 172 -0.69 -16.19 -4.71
CA THR A 172 -1.95 -15.45 -4.69
C THR A 172 -1.66 -13.96 -4.81
N ILE A 173 -2.61 -13.18 -5.37
CA ILE A 173 -2.49 -11.73 -5.53
C ILE A 173 -3.68 -11.06 -4.86
N THR A 174 -3.44 -9.95 -4.15
CA THR A 174 -4.50 -9.00 -3.78
C THR A 174 -4.28 -7.66 -4.48
N ASN A 175 -5.34 -7.12 -5.12
CA ASN A 175 -5.38 -5.74 -5.58
C ASN A 175 -6.27 -4.96 -4.61
N CYS A 176 -5.70 -4.01 -3.88
CA CYS A 176 -6.42 -3.30 -2.82
C CYS A 176 -6.78 -1.88 -3.22
N ALA A 177 -7.85 -1.38 -2.60
CA ALA A 177 -8.25 0.02 -2.56
C ALA A 177 -7.22 0.88 -1.80
N ASN A 178 -7.43 2.21 -1.78
CA ASN A 178 -6.59 3.12 -1.01
C ASN A 178 -6.70 2.86 0.49
N ASN A 179 -5.59 2.58 1.13
CA ASN A 179 -5.55 2.33 2.57
C ASN A 179 -5.39 3.63 3.36
N PHE A 180 -5.94 3.66 4.58
CA PHE A 180 -5.71 4.71 5.57
C PHE A 180 -5.57 4.13 6.98
N GLY A 181 -4.90 4.85 7.88
CA GLY A 181 -4.69 4.39 9.25
C GLY A 181 -3.40 4.91 9.87
N PRO A 182 -2.99 4.35 11.03
CA PRO A 182 -1.73 4.62 11.71
C PRO A 182 -0.52 4.34 10.83
N TYR A 183 0.56 5.10 11.04
CA TYR A 183 1.86 4.92 10.35
C TYR A 183 1.81 5.16 8.82
N HIS A 184 0.74 5.76 8.28
CA HIS A 184 0.68 6.12 6.87
C HIS A 184 1.55 7.36 6.62
N ASP A 185 2.43 7.27 5.62
CA ASP A 185 3.42 8.31 5.33
C ASP A 185 2.81 9.69 5.08
N PRO A 186 3.32 10.78 5.71
CA PRO A 186 2.81 12.14 5.59
C PRO A 186 2.79 12.76 4.18
N GLU A 187 3.35 12.10 3.17
CA GLU A 187 3.24 12.52 1.77
C GLU A 187 1.89 12.12 1.13
N LYS A 188 1.18 11.13 1.68
CA LYS A 188 -0.11 10.64 1.15
C LYS A 188 -1.28 11.52 1.61
N LEU A 189 -2.40 11.49 0.87
CA LEU A 189 -3.51 12.43 1.01
C LEU A 189 -3.99 12.61 2.46
N ILE A 190 -4.50 11.56 3.09
CA ILE A 190 -5.09 11.65 4.44
C ILE A 190 -4.06 12.12 5.47
N PRO A 191 -2.90 11.46 5.64
CA PRO A 191 -1.93 11.92 6.64
C PRO A 191 -1.32 13.28 6.31
N ARG A 192 -1.14 13.62 5.04
CA ARG A 192 -0.67 14.95 4.63
C ARG A 192 -1.64 16.03 5.07
N PHE A 193 -2.93 15.83 4.86
CA PHE A 193 -3.95 16.80 5.23
C PHE A 193 -4.06 16.93 6.73
N ILE A 194 -4.11 15.82 7.46
CA ILE A 194 -4.12 15.84 8.92
C ILE A 194 -2.91 16.60 9.47
N THR A 195 -1.70 16.24 9.04
CA THR A 195 -0.46 16.81 9.59
C THR A 195 -0.24 18.27 9.17
N ASN A 196 -0.72 18.69 7.98
CA ASN A 196 -0.74 20.10 7.61
C ASN A 196 -1.64 20.90 8.56
N LEU A 197 -2.90 20.45 8.71
CA LEU A 197 -3.88 21.13 9.55
C LEU A 197 -3.46 21.20 11.03
N LEU A 198 -2.82 20.15 11.55
CA LEU A 198 -2.25 20.16 12.91
C LEU A 198 -1.11 21.19 13.07
N LYS A 199 -0.45 21.57 11.97
CA LYS A 199 0.57 22.64 11.93
C LYS A 199 -0.01 24.02 11.62
N GLY A 200 -1.33 24.13 11.38
CA GLY A 200 -1.97 25.38 10.93
C GLY A 200 -1.70 25.70 9.45
N GLU A 201 -1.25 24.74 8.66
CA GLU A 201 -0.98 24.85 7.23
C GLU A 201 -2.23 24.45 6.42
N LYS A 202 -2.44 25.07 5.25
CA LYS A 202 -3.52 24.71 4.33
C LYS A 202 -3.28 23.33 3.71
N VAL A 203 -4.38 22.70 3.28
CA VAL A 203 -4.34 21.42 2.57
C VAL A 203 -4.42 21.65 1.06
N PRO A 204 -3.45 21.13 0.28
CA PRO A 204 -3.42 21.27 -1.16
C PRO A 204 -4.36 20.23 -1.81
N LEU A 205 -5.58 20.64 -2.17
CA LEU A 205 -6.57 19.81 -2.85
C LEU A 205 -6.45 19.96 -4.36
N MET A 206 -6.18 18.88 -5.07
CA MET A 206 -6.02 18.87 -6.53
C MET A 206 -7.35 19.06 -7.24
N GLY A 207 -7.35 19.90 -8.29
CA GLY A 207 -8.54 20.24 -9.07
C GLY A 207 -9.64 20.80 -8.17
N LYS A 208 -10.85 20.25 -8.29
CA LYS A 208 -11.98 20.54 -7.40
C LYS A 208 -12.19 19.48 -6.32
N GLY A 209 -11.29 18.47 -6.26
CA GLY A 209 -11.41 17.35 -5.33
C GLY A 209 -12.49 16.32 -5.70
N GLU A 210 -12.92 16.31 -6.97
CA GLU A 210 -14.00 15.46 -7.49
C GLU A 210 -13.54 14.01 -7.74
N ASN A 211 -12.23 13.74 -7.75
CA ASN A 211 -11.71 12.39 -7.91
C ASN A 211 -12.20 11.47 -6.78
N ILE A 212 -12.70 10.32 -7.16
CA ILE A 212 -13.27 9.31 -6.26
C ILE A 212 -12.21 8.26 -5.96
N ARG A 213 -12.08 7.92 -4.69
CA ARG A 213 -11.22 6.82 -4.20
C ARG A 213 -12.03 5.91 -3.30
N GLU A 214 -11.73 4.65 -3.37
CA GLU A 214 -12.19 3.67 -2.37
C GLU A 214 -11.22 3.68 -1.18
N TRP A 215 -11.74 3.85 0.03
CA TRP A 215 -10.94 3.94 1.25
C TRP A 215 -11.17 2.72 2.13
N LEU A 216 -10.08 2.06 2.50
CA LEU A 216 -10.06 0.85 3.31
C LEU A 216 -9.17 1.08 4.54
N TYR A 217 -9.70 0.77 5.74
CA TYR A 217 -8.86 0.82 6.93
C TYR A 217 -7.79 -0.29 6.88
N VAL A 218 -6.57 0.07 7.22
CA VAL A 218 -5.39 -0.78 6.98
C VAL A 218 -5.45 -2.14 7.70
N GLU A 219 -6.11 -2.23 8.84
CA GLU A 219 -6.29 -3.49 9.56
C GLU A 219 -7.28 -4.42 8.84
N ASP A 220 -8.34 -3.88 8.21
CA ASP A 220 -9.22 -4.68 7.36
C ASP A 220 -8.51 -5.21 6.13
N HIS A 221 -7.57 -4.45 5.58
CA HIS A 221 -6.70 -4.94 4.51
C HIS A 221 -5.78 -6.06 5.01
N ALA A 222 -5.15 -5.90 6.18
CA ALA A 222 -4.32 -6.95 6.76
C ALA A 222 -5.11 -8.25 6.98
N ALA A 223 -6.36 -8.13 7.46
CA ALA A 223 -7.27 -9.27 7.62
C ALA A 223 -7.64 -9.92 6.28
N ALA A 224 -7.82 -9.13 5.20
CA ALA A 224 -8.08 -9.66 3.87
C ALA A 224 -6.87 -10.43 3.32
N VAL A 225 -5.67 -9.87 3.47
CA VAL A 225 -4.41 -10.50 3.04
C VAL A 225 -4.21 -11.84 3.78
N ASP A 226 -4.36 -11.85 5.11
CA ASP A 226 -4.28 -13.08 5.90
C ASP A 226 -5.29 -14.13 5.42
N LEU A 227 -6.56 -13.75 5.25
CA LEU A 227 -7.59 -14.68 4.80
C LEU A 227 -7.29 -15.26 3.41
N VAL A 228 -6.77 -14.45 2.48
CA VAL A 228 -6.37 -14.91 1.15
C VAL A 228 -5.15 -15.83 1.23
N ILE A 229 -4.21 -15.59 2.13
CA ILE A 229 -3.09 -16.51 2.38
C ILE A 229 -3.61 -17.86 2.88
N GLN A 230 -4.56 -17.86 3.82
CA GLN A 230 -5.08 -19.08 4.44
C GLN A 230 -6.04 -19.87 3.53
N LYS A 231 -6.95 -19.19 2.83
CA LYS A 231 -8.08 -19.80 2.12
C LYS A 231 -8.14 -19.51 0.62
N GLY A 232 -7.34 -18.56 0.14
CA GLY A 232 -7.33 -18.18 -1.27
C GLY A 232 -6.86 -19.33 -2.17
N GLN A 233 -7.55 -19.53 -3.29
CA GLN A 233 -7.14 -20.48 -4.32
C GLN A 233 -5.82 -20.06 -4.94
N ILE A 234 -4.90 -21.00 -5.07
CA ILE A 234 -3.58 -20.80 -5.68
C ILE A 234 -3.77 -20.36 -7.15
N GLY A 235 -2.97 -19.39 -7.60
CA GLY A 235 -3.03 -18.80 -8.93
C GLY A 235 -4.01 -17.64 -9.06
N GLU A 236 -4.87 -17.40 -8.07
CA GLU A 236 -5.99 -16.47 -8.17
C GLU A 236 -5.68 -15.06 -7.64
N THR A 237 -6.41 -14.09 -8.20
CA THR A 237 -6.41 -12.68 -7.79
C THR A 237 -7.69 -12.34 -7.04
N TYR A 238 -7.55 -11.54 -5.98
CA TYR A 238 -8.62 -11.09 -5.09
C TYR A 238 -8.61 -9.56 -4.98
N LEU A 239 -9.74 -8.91 -5.24
CA LEU A 239 -9.88 -7.47 -5.04
C LEU A 239 -10.38 -7.21 -3.62
N VAL A 240 -9.75 -6.23 -2.95
CA VAL A 240 -10.14 -5.83 -1.59
C VAL A 240 -10.74 -4.43 -1.66
N SER A 241 -12.06 -4.36 -1.53
CA SER A 241 -12.86 -3.14 -1.67
C SER A 241 -12.93 -2.34 -0.35
N GLY A 242 -13.23 -1.05 -0.48
CA GLY A 242 -13.46 -0.13 0.64
C GLY A 242 -14.75 0.68 0.46
N GLU A 243 -14.77 1.92 0.96
CA GLU A 243 -15.87 2.87 0.80
C GLU A 243 -15.48 3.98 -0.18
N GLU A 244 -16.29 4.22 -1.21
CA GLU A 244 -16.06 5.30 -2.16
C GLU A 244 -16.34 6.67 -1.54
N LYS A 245 -15.38 7.60 -1.66
CA LYS A 245 -15.51 9.00 -1.27
C LYS A 245 -14.74 9.88 -2.27
N THR A 246 -15.25 11.05 -2.54
CA THR A 246 -14.48 12.08 -3.24
C THR A 246 -13.35 12.62 -2.34
N ASN A 247 -12.28 13.09 -2.95
CA ASN A 247 -11.20 13.73 -2.19
C ASN A 247 -11.70 14.97 -1.41
N LEU A 248 -12.70 15.68 -1.95
CA LEU A 248 -13.33 16.82 -1.26
C LEU A 248 -14.11 16.36 -0.02
N GLU A 249 -14.90 15.28 -0.10
CA GLU A 249 -15.62 14.72 1.06
C GLU A 249 -14.66 14.31 2.16
N VAL A 250 -13.57 13.62 1.82
CA VAL A 250 -12.51 13.24 2.78
C VAL A 250 -11.92 14.50 3.43
N THR A 251 -11.60 15.53 2.63
CA THR A 251 -11.03 16.78 3.12
C THR A 251 -11.97 17.47 4.12
N LYS A 252 -13.25 17.63 3.74
CA LYS A 252 -14.27 18.25 4.61
C LYS A 252 -14.48 17.48 5.91
N LYS A 253 -14.42 16.12 5.87
CA LYS A 253 -14.51 15.29 7.08
C LYS A 253 -13.32 15.54 8.02
N ILE A 254 -12.09 15.59 7.50
CA ILE A 254 -10.89 15.90 8.30
C ILE A 254 -11.01 17.29 8.94
N LEU A 255 -11.41 18.31 8.16
CA LEU A 255 -11.64 19.66 8.68
C LEU A 255 -12.66 19.67 9.81
N LYS A 256 -13.80 19.01 9.62
CA LYS A 256 -14.86 18.89 10.64
C LYS A 256 -14.36 18.26 11.94
N ILE A 257 -13.59 17.15 11.86
CA ILE A 257 -13.01 16.47 13.03
C ILE A 257 -12.04 17.41 13.77
N LEU A 258 -11.29 18.23 13.03
CA LEU A 258 -10.34 19.20 13.59
C LEU A 258 -10.99 20.52 14.00
N LYS A 259 -12.31 20.70 13.77
CA LYS A 259 -13.08 21.94 14.03
C LYS A 259 -12.51 23.14 13.27
N LEU A 260 -12.14 22.93 12.02
CA LEU A 260 -11.63 23.92 11.07
C LEU A 260 -12.64 24.14 9.94
N ASP A 261 -12.59 25.26 9.28
CA ASP A 261 -13.46 25.60 8.15
C ASP A 261 -12.76 25.42 6.79
N GLU A 262 -13.51 25.59 5.71
CA GLU A 262 -13.04 25.34 4.34
C GLU A 262 -12.02 26.40 3.84
N SER A 263 -11.75 27.50 4.57
CA SER A 263 -10.67 28.44 4.24
C SER A 263 -9.28 27.81 4.32
N MET A 264 -9.20 26.66 5.00
CA MET A 264 -7.99 25.85 5.08
C MET A 264 -7.75 25.01 3.82
N ILE A 265 -8.65 25.00 2.84
CA ILE A 265 -8.42 24.33 1.55
C ILE A 265 -7.72 25.30 0.59
N GLU A 266 -6.65 24.80 -0.03
CA GLU A 266 -5.98 25.45 -1.16
C GLU A 266 -6.17 24.57 -2.40
N PHE A 267 -6.97 25.04 -3.37
CA PHE A 267 -7.15 24.31 -4.62
C PHE A 267 -5.90 24.47 -5.49
N ILE A 268 -5.32 23.37 -5.90
CA ILE A 268 -4.11 23.33 -6.73
C ILE A 268 -4.37 22.59 -8.05
N GLU A 269 -3.48 22.75 -9.03
CA GLU A 269 -3.54 22.07 -10.32
C GLU A 269 -3.47 20.54 -10.17
N ASN A 270 -4.21 19.82 -11.01
CA ASN A 270 -4.14 18.35 -11.07
C ASN A 270 -2.75 17.88 -11.53
N ARG A 271 -2.31 16.73 -10.99
CA ARG A 271 -1.12 16.04 -11.50
C ARG A 271 -1.42 15.37 -12.86
N LEU A 272 -0.38 15.01 -13.57
CA LEU A 272 -0.46 14.17 -14.77
C LEU A 272 -1.00 12.77 -14.42
N GLY A 273 -1.83 12.20 -15.29
CA GLY A 273 -2.38 10.86 -15.08
C GLY A 273 -3.22 10.72 -13.81
N HIS A 274 -3.90 11.80 -13.37
CA HIS A 274 -4.76 11.75 -12.19
C HIS A 274 -6.09 11.10 -12.55
N ASP A 275 -6.21 9.82 -12.29
CA ASP A 275 -7.40 9.02 -12.57
C ASP A 275 -8.63 9.56 -11.82
N PHE A 276 -9.79 9.50 -12.47
CA PHE A 276 -11.03 10.03 -11.92
C PHE A 276 -11.59 9.16 -10.80
N ARG A 277 -11.76 7.84 -11.03
CA ARG A 277 -12.40 6.94 -10.07
C ARG A 277 -11.73 5.57 -10.04
N TYR A 278 -11.64 5.00 -8.83
CA TYR A 278 -11.36 3.59 -8.57
C TYR A 278 -12.49 2.99 -7.74
N ALA A 279 -12.90 1.78 -8.11
CA ALA A 279 -13.85 0.98 -7.35
C ALA A 279 -13.61 -0.51 -7.63
N ASN A 280 -13.71 -1.36 -6.63
CA ASN A 280 -13.38 -2.77 -6.67
C ASN A 280 -14.59 -3.65 -6.36
N ASP A 281 -14.84 -4.67 -7.17
CA ASP A 281 -15.74 -5.75 -6.82
C ASP A 281 -15.04 -6.73 -5.86
N GLY A 282 -15.25 -6.54 -4.57
CA GLY A 282 -14.73 -7.39 -3.50
C GLY A 282 -15.51 -8.71 -3.30
N SER A 283 -16.45 -9.07 -4.15
CA SER A 283 -17.34 -10.23 -3.96
C SER A 283 -16.58 -11.54 -3.77
N LYS A 284 -15.50 -11.75 -4.54
CA LYS A 284 -14.65 -12.94 -4.45
C LYS A 284 -13.91 -13.02 -3.10
N THR A 285 -13.43 -11.90 -2.57
CA THR A 285 -12.79 -11.83 -1.24
C THR A 285 -13.82 -12.04 -0.14
N LYS A 286 -15.02 -11.45 -0.29
CA LYS A 286 -16.16 -11.67 0.64
C LYS A 286 -16.62 -13.12 0.66
N ALA A 287 -16.57 -13.82 -0.46
CA ALA A 287 -16.91 -15.25 -0.53
C ALA A 287 -15.97 -16.15 0.29
N LEU A 288 -14.74 -15.71 0.59
CA LEU A 288 -13.85 -16.40 1.54
C LEU A 288 -14.25 -16.20 3.02
N GLY A 289 -15.20 -15.29 3.29
CA GLY A 289 -15.64 -14.92 4.64
C GLY A 289 -15.10 -13.58 5.15
N TRP A 290 -14.46 -12.77 4.29
CA TRP A 290 -13.99 -11.44 4.65
C TRP A 290 -15.12 -10.41 4.63
N SER A 291 -15.07 -9.48 5.58
CA SER A 291 -15.85 -8.24 5.55
C SER A 291 -15.06 -7.13 6.25
N ALA A 292 -15.14 -5.92 5.74
CA ALA A 292 -14.61 -4.74 6.44
C ALA A 292 -15.38 -4.59 7.77
N LYS A 293 -14.65 -4.42 8.86
CA LYS A 293 -15.18 -4.22 10.22
C LYS A 293 -15.12 -2.77 10.66
N HIS A 294 -14.39 -1.95 9.92
CA HIS A 294 -14.00 -0.60 10.29
C HIS A 294 -14.62 0.39 9.29
N SER A 295 -15.68 1.12 9.71
CA SER A 295 -16.31 2.14 8.87
C SER A 295 -15.35 3.30 8.63
N PHE A 296 -15.44 3.92 7.45
CA PHE A 296 -14.57 5.05 7.08
C PHE A 296 -14.72 6.22 8.07
N GLU A 297 -15.96 6.57 8.45
CA GLU A 297 -16.23 7.71 9.32
C GLU A 297 -15.59 7.57 10.70
N GLU A 298 -15.84 6.46 11.37
CA GLU A 298 -15.34 6.22 12.73
C GLU A 298 -13.81 6.11 12.74
N TRP A 299 -13.27 5.38 11.77
CA TRP A 299 -11.84 5.11 11.78
C TRP A 299 -10.99 6.23 11.18
N LEU A 300 -11.59 7.12 10.38
CA LEU A 300 -10.96 8.39 10.02
C LEU A 300 -10.78 9.27 11.28
N GLU A 301 -11.79 9.34 12.16
CA GLU A 301 -11.68 10.08 13.42
C GLU A 301 -10.59 9.50 14.32
N LYS A 302 -10.54 8.17 14.48
CA LYS A 302 -9.48 7.49 15.23
C LYS A 302 -8.10 7.70 14.59
N THR A 303 -8.03 7.75 13.27
CA THR A 303 -6.79 8.05 12.55
C THR A 303 -6.33 9.47 12.82
N VAL A 304 -7.21 10.47 12.76
CA VAL A 304 -6.89 11.86 13.14
C VAL A 304 -6.38 11.94 14.57
N ASP A 305 -7.04 11.26 15.51
CA ASP A 305 -6.62 11.23 16.91
C ASP A 305 -5.27 10.53 17.11
N TRP A 306 -4.99 9.49 16.30
CA TRP A 306 -3.68 8.87 16.32
C TRP A 306 -2.58 9.86 15.91
N TYR A 307 -2.75 10.62 14.82
CA TYR A 307 -1.77 11.63 14.39
C TYR A 307 -1.58 12.74 15.43
N LYS A 308 -2.64 13.17 16.12
CA LYS A 308 -2.53 14.13 17.24
C LYS A 308 -1.67 13.60 18.38
N LYS A 309 -1.82 12.32 18.73
CA LYS A 309 -1.10 11.69 19.86
C LYS A 309 0.32 11.26 19.51
N ASN A 310 0.62 11.07 18.22
CA ASN A 310 1.89 10.52 17.76
C ASN A 310 2.70 11.52 16.92
N GLU A 311 2.76 12.78 17.38
CA GLU A 311 3.58 13.81 16.73
C GLU A 311 5.08 13.43 16.66
N TRP A 312 5.56 12.65 17.63
CA TRP A 312 6.92 12.13 17.69
C TRP A 312 7.26 11.27 16.46
N TRP A 313 6.27 10.59 15.87
CA TRP A 313 6.46 9.73 14.71
C TRP A 313 6.49 10.52 13.39
N TRP A 314 5.51 11.41 13.16
CA TRP A 314 5.38 12.06 11.85
C TRP A 314 6.11 13.40 11.72
N LYS A 315 6.36 14.14 12.79
CA LYS A 315 7.08 15.44 12.73
C LYS A 315 8.48 15.30 12.15
N PRO A 316 9.33 14.36 12.59
CA PRO A 316 10.65 14.14 12.00
C PRO A 316 10.59 13.79 10.51
N LEU A 317 9.62 12.94 10.11
CA LEU A 317 9.45 12.54 8.72
C LEU A 317 9.10 13.72 7.82
N LYS A 318 8.28 14.63 8.32
CA LYS A 318 7.86 15.80 7.56
C LYS A 318 8.95 16.90 7.52
N ALA A 319 9.74 17.05 8.55
CA ALA A 319 10.80 18.05 8.62
C ALA A 319 11.98 17.73 7.68
N GLY A 320 12.27 16.48 7.44
CA GLY A 320 13.37 16.01 6.59
C GLY A 320 13.07 15.96 5.10
N ARG A 321 11.84 16.28 4.66
CA ARG A 321 11.43 16.09 3.27
C ARG A 321 11.06 17.40 2.58
N PRO A 322 11.71 17.75 1.45
CA PRO A 322 11.22 18.82 0.60
C PRO A 322 9.87 18.43 0.01
N ASN A 323 8.99 19.40 -0.22
CA ASN A 323 7.80 19.19 -1.03
C ASN A 323 8.22 18.66 -2.41
N ILE A 324 7.47 17.68 -2.92
CA ILE A 324 7.73 17.16 -4.26
C ILE A 324 7.57 18.32 -5.25
N ASP A 325 8.66 18.63 -5.94
CA ASP A 325 8.65 19.66 -6.97
C ASP A 325 7.92 19.12 -8.21
N ARG A 326 6.71 19.63 -8.43
CA ARG A 326 5.89 19.30 -9.60
C ARG A 326 6.20 20.12 -10.82
N SER A 327 7.10 21.11 -10.72
CA SER A 327 7.48 21.92 -11.88
C SER A 327 8.12 21.08 -12.98
N ALA A 328 8.90 20.06 -12.60
CA ALA A 328 9.44 19.07 -13.51
C ALA A 328 8.35 18.32 -14.32
N GLN A 329 7.14 18.14 -13.78
CA GLN A 329 6.05 17.47 -14.50
C GLN A 329 5.47 18.34 -15.63
N LYS A 330 5.59 19.66 -15.56
CA LYS A 330 5.08 20.59 -16.59
C LYS A 330 5.92 20.49 -17.86
N SER A 331 7.23 20.32 -17.75
CA SER A 331 8.14 20.24 -18.90
C SER A 331 7.94 18.99 -19.79
N TYR A 332 7.21 17.98 -19.34
CA TYR A 332 6.93 16.78 -20.14
C TYR A 332 5.72 16.91 -21.08
N ARG A 333 4.99 18.04 -21.05
CA ARG A 333 3.85 18.31 -21.95
C ARG A 333 4.10 19.45 -22.95
N GLU A 334 5.19 20.18 -22.82
CA GLU A 334 5.68 21.18 -23.78
C GLU A 334 6.64 20.52 -24.80
#